data_3f6f5583d99d671acdafbb19593a1f6d
#
_entry.id   3f6f5583d99d671acdafbb19593a1f6d
#
_cell.length_a   1.000
_cell.length_b   1.000
_cell.length_c   1.000
_cell.angle_alpha   90.00
_cell.angle_beta   90.00
_cell.angle_gamma   90.00
#
_symmetry.space_group_name_H-M   'P 1'
#
loop_
_entity.id
_entity.type
_entity.pdbx_description
1 polymer ?
#
loop_
_entity_poly.entity_id
_entity_poly.type
_entity_poly.pdbx_seq_one_letter_code
_entity_poly.pdbx_strand_id
1 'polypeptide(L)'
;MILDVGPLLRGEKNRITFDYKLEPIPMDRVRFKDDAHVSGEITNSAGYMELKAQAQLAYETECDRCLDTVTGEFVLDFERVVADEGTLTEEQIEDNVDEYVIVENGRLDIDEQLAEALLLDFPRKILCSDDCPGLCPKCGRSLKLGDCGCPKKEIDPRLAVLAQLLDKDDET
;
A
#
# COMPACT_ATOMS: atom_id res chain seq x y z
N MET A 1 -12.13 9.84 10.53
CA MET A 1 -12.53 11.28 10.68
C MET A 1 -13.49 11.65 9.57
N ILE A 2 -14.69 12.04 9.95
CA ILE A 2 -15.68 12.49 8.96
C ILE A 2 -15.55 14.01 8.79
N LEU A 3 -15.27 14.44 7.56
CA LEU A 3 -15.10 15.84 7.19
C LEU A 3 -16.37 16.38 6.53
N ASP A 4 -16.84 17.56 6.97
CA ASP A 4 -17.94 18.26 6.29
C ASP A 4 -17.37 19.06 5.11
N VAL A 5 -17.66 18.60 3.90
CA VAL A 5 -17.26 19.23 2.64
C VAL A 5 -18.39 20.09 2.03
N GLY A 6 -19.53 20.18 2.70
CA GLY A 6 -20.65 21.02 2.29
C GLY A 6 -20.26 22.48 1.96
N PRO A 7 -19.41 23.15 2.74
CA PRO A 7 -18.92 24.49 2.40
C PRO A 7 -18.13 24.57 1.09
N LEU A 8 -17.43 23.49 0.69
CA LEU A 8 -16.76 23.41 -0.62
C LEU A 8 -17.77 23.24 -1.74
N LEU A 9 -18.77 22.37 -1.56
CA LEU A 9 -19.83 22.11 -2.53
C LEU A 9 -20.65 23.37 -2.82
N ARG A 10 -20.93 24.18 -1.80
CA ARG A 10 -21.67 25.44 -1.95
C ARG A 10 -20.80 26.64 -2.41
N GLY A 11 -19.48 26.42 -2.61
CA GLY A 11 -18.57 27.49 -3.01
C GLY A 11 -18.29 28.55 -1.93
N GLU A 12 -18.64 28.26 -0.67
CA GLU A 12 -18.37 29.15 0.47
C GLU A 12 -16.88 29.14 0.85
N LYS A 13 -16.21 28.03 0.58
CA LYS A 13 -14.76 27.83 0.73
C LYS A 13 -14.22 27.17 -0.52
N ASN A 14 -12.94 27.36 -0.78
CA ASN A 14 -12.22 26.69 -1.87
C ASN A 14 -11.18 25.67 -1.37
N ARG A 15 -10.96 25.60 -0.05
CA ARG A 15 -10.00 24.70 0.60
C ARG A 15 -10.44 24.35 2.02
N ILE A 16 -10.23 23.09 2.41
CA ILE A 16 -10.30 22.61 3.79
C ILE A 16 -9.03 21.79 4.03
N THR A 17 -8.33 22.05 5.14
CA THR A 17 -7.13 21.31 5.55
C THR A 17 -7.43 20.50 6.80
N PHE A 18 -6.73 19.38 6.97
CA PHE A 18 -6.80 18.55 8.16
C PHE A 18 -5.41 18.02 8.55
N ASP A 19 -5.24 17.82 9.84
CA ASP A 19 -4.03 17.25 10.46
C ASP A 19 -4.45 16.56 11.76
N TYR A 20 -4.25 15.23 11.84
CA TYR A 20 -4.68 14.44 13.00
C TYR A 20 -3.92 13.11 13.09
N LYS A 21 -4.14 12.41 14.20
CA LYS A 21 -3.62 11.06 14.41
C LYS A 21 -4.73 10.04 14.29
N LEU A 22 -4.42 8.93 13.65
CA LEU A 22 -5.34 7.83 13.42
C LEU A 22 -4.69 6.50 13.79
N GLU A 23 -5.40 5.67 14.57
CA GLU A 23 -5.02 4.29 14.76
C GLU A 23 -5.14 3.52 13.44
N PRO A 24 -4.03 2.97 12.89
CA PRO A 24 -4.07 2.28 11.61
C PRO A 24 -4.90 1.00 11.71
N ILE A 25 -5.52 0.62 10.60
CA ILE A 25 -6.19 -0.69 10.51
C ILE A 25 -5.19 -1.82 10.74
N PRO A 26 -5.59 -2.89 11.44
CA PRO A 26 -4.73 -4.05 11.62
C PRO A 26 -4.46 -4.73 10.29
N MET A 27 -3.19 -5.00 10.01
CA MET A 27 -2.75 -5.74 8.84
C MET A 27 -2.08 -7.04 9.25
N ASP A 28 -2.28 -8.09 8.44
CA ASP A 28 -1.64 -9.38 8.70
C ASP A 28 -0.11 -9.24 8.65
N ARG A 29 0.59 -9.79 9.66
CA ARG A 29 2.05 -9.79 9.80
C ARG A 29 2.71 -8.42 9.99
N VAL A 30 1.95 -7.33 10.00
CA VAL A 30 2.46 -5.97 10.18
C VAL A 30 1.95 -5.41 11.49
N ARG A 31 2.85 -4.92 12.32
CA ARG A 31 2.53 -4.22 13.55
C ARG A 31 2.89 -2.75 13.39
N PHE A 32 1.91 -1.89 13.42
CA PHE A 32 2.16 -0.45 13.52
C PHE A 32 2.56 -0.09 14.96
N LYS A 33 3.57 0.75 15.11
CA LYS A 33 4.14 1.09 16.43
C LYS A 33 3.37 2.19 17.12
N ASP A 34 2.88 3.13 16.34
CA ASP A 34 2.22 4.34 16.78
C ASP A 34 1.02 4.63 15.88
N ASP A 35 0.19 5.58 16.28
CA ASP A 35 -0.85 6.15 15.45
C ASP A 35 -0.24 6.78 14.18
N ALA A 36 -0.90 6.60 13.06
CA ALA A 36 -0.55 7.27 11.81
C ALA A 36 -0.72 8.79 11.96
N HIS A 37 0.26 9.56 11.53
CA HIS A 37 0.10 10.99 11.37
C HIS A 37 -0.49 11.28 9.98
N VAL A 38 -1.71 11.77 9.95
CA VAL A 38 -2.48 12.04 8.73
C VAL A 38 -2.63 13.52 8.52
N SER A 39 -2.20 14.03 7.38
CA SER A 39 -2.36 15.42 7.00
C SER A 39 -2.79 15.53 5.54
N GLY A 40 -3.55 16.57 5.22
CA GLY A 40 -4.01 16.77 3.86
C GLY A 40 -4.92 17.95 3.67
N GLU A 41 -5.46 18.04 2.47
CA GLU A 41 -6.39 19.09 2.08
C GLU A 41 -7.39 18.60 1.03
N ILE A 42 -8.55 19.24 1.03
CA ILE A 42 -9.51 19.14 -0.07
C ILE A 42 -9.63 20.51 -0.69
N THR A 43 -9.50 20.58 -1.99
CA THR A 43 -9.64 21.82 -2.76
C THR A 43 -10.80 21.73 -3.73
N ASN A 44 -11.47 22.86 -3.98
CA ASN A 44 -12.47 23.00 -5.04
C ASN A 44 -12.02 24.09 -6.01
N SER A 45 -11.80 23.70 -7.27
CA SER A 45 -11.45 24.58 -8.37
C SER A 45 -12.55 24.52 -9.43
N ALA A 46 -13.46 25.48 -9.39
CA ALA A 46 -14.57 25.61 -10.35
C ALA A 46 -15.45 24.35 -10.48
N GLY A 47 -15.72 23.67 -9.37
CA GLY A 47 -16.53 22.46 -9.33
C GLY A 47 -15.72 21.15 -9.38
N TYR A 48 -14.44 21.22 -9.71
CA TYR A 48 -13.53 20.08 -9.60
C TYR A 48 -12.96 20.03 -8.17
N MET A 49 -13.33 19.01 -7.44
CA MET A 49 -12.84 18.80 -6.07
C MET A 49 -11.79 17.70 -6.04
N GLU A 50 -10.72 17.97 -5.32
CA GLU A 50 -9.57 17.09 -5.20
C GLU A 50 -9.17 16.92 -3.73
N LEU A 51 -9.07 15.69 -3.27
CA LEU A 51 -8.50 15.30 -1.99
C LEU A 51 -7.04 14.92 -2.21
N LYS A 52 -6.13 15.57 -1.47
CA LYS A 52 -4.73 15.18 -1.36
C LYS A 52 -4.40 14.94 0.09
N ALA A 53 -3.87 13.78 0.40
CA ALA A 53 -3.51 13.46 1.76
C ALA A 53 -2.24 12.60 1.83
N GLN A 54 -1.55 12.72 2.96
CA GLN A 54 -0.37 11.94 3.30
C GLN A 54 -0.56 11.32 4.67
N ALA A 55 -0.19 10.06 4.80
CA ALA A 55 -0.10 9.39 6.08
C ALA A 55 1.31 8.83 6.32
N GLN A 56 1.84 9.04 7.51
CA GLN A 56 3.15 8.53 7.93
C GLN A 56 2.94 7.48 9.02
N LEU A 57 3.50 6.28 8.80
CA LEU A 57 3.30 5.11 9.66
C LEU A 57 4.66 4.46 9.96
N ALA A 58 4.96 4.26 11.25
CA ALA A 58 6.08 3.44 11.68
C ALA A 58 5.60 1.99 11.86
N TYR A 59 6.32 1.04 11.26
CA TYR A 59 5.91 -0.37 11.30
C TYR A 59 7.04 -1.29 11.74
N GLU A 60 6.63 -2.48 12.16
CA GLU A 60 7.46 -3.63 12.47
C GLU A 60 6.84 -4.86 11.83
N THR A 61 7.65 -5.66 11.16
CA THR A 61 7.24 -6.91 10.52
C THR A 61 8.41 -7.89 10.46
N GLU A 62 8.21 -9.06 9.89
CA GLU A 62 9.26 -10.03 9.61
C GLU A 62 9.70 -9.93 8.15
N CYS A 63 11.02 -10.10 7.93
CA CYS A 63 11.56 -10.21 6.58
C CYS A 63 10.96 -11.42 5.85
N ASP A 64 10.43 -11.22 4.65
CA ASP A 64 9.80 -12.30 3.85
C ASP A 64 10.77 -13.41 3.40
N ARG A 65 12.08 -13.21 3.57
CA ARG A 65 13.08 -14.22 3.22
C ARG A 65 13.73 -14.91 4.41
N CYS A 66 14.04 -14.18 5.48
CA CYS A 66 14.82 -14.74 6.60
C CYS A 66 14.11 -14.69 7.96
N LEU A 67 12.90 -14.12 8.01
CA LEU A 67 12.07 -13.96 9.19
C LEU A 67 12.67 -13.10 10.32
N ASP A 68 13.79 -12.42 10.05
CA ASP A 68 14.32 -11.44 11.01
C ASP A 68 13.37 -10.25 11.09
N THR A 69 13.28 -9.65 12.26
CA THR A 69 12.47 -8.43 12.47
C THR A 69 13.00 -7.28 11.63
N VAL A 70 12.09 -6.63 10.92
CA VAL A 70 12.33 -5.42 10.13
C VAL A 70 11.47 -4.30 10.69
N THR A 71 12.08 -3.15 10.91
CA THR A 71 11.37 -1.93 11.28
C THR A 71 11.59 -0.88 10.20
N GLY A 72 10.55 -0.14 9.89
CA GLY A 72 10.62 0.90 8.88
C GLY A 72 9.56 1.98 9.08
N GLU A 73 9.63 2.96 8.21
CA GLU A 73 8.61 3.99 8.05
C GLU A 73 7.99 3.84 6.67
N PHE A 74 6.68 3.97 6.60
CA PHE A 74 5.92 3.98 5.36
C PHE A 74 5.21 5.32 5.25
N VAL A 75 5.39 5.98 4.11
CA VAL A 75 4.70 7.20 3.76
C VAL A 75 3.72 6.88 2.65
N LEU A 76 2.45 7.06 2.93
CA LEU A 76 1.37 6.89 1.99
C LEU A 76 0.94 8.26 1.50
N ASP A 77 1.12 8.52 0.22
CA ASP A 77 0.57 9.69 -0.46
C ASP A 77 -0.60 9.22 -1.32
N PHE A 78 -1.76 9.82 -1.15
CA PHE A 78 -2.91 9.49 -1.99
C PHE A 78 -3.67 10.71 -2.45
N GLU A 79 -4.20 10.60 -3.65
CA GLU A 79 -4.94 11.63 -4.34
C GLU A 79 -6.22 11.03 -4.92
N ARG A 80 -7.37 11.69 -4.71
CA ARG A 80 -8.67 11.25 -5.20
C ARG A 80 -9.48 12.45 -5.70
N VAL A 81 -10.25 12.22 -6.74
CA VAL A 81 -11.26 13.18 -7.18
C VAL A 81 -12.51 13.00 -6.30
N VAL A 82 -12.97 14.09 -5.72
CA VAL A 82 -14.15 14.09 -4.84
C VAL A 82 -15.37 14.54 -5.66
N ALA A 83 -16.36 13.68 -5.75
CA ALA A 83 -17.59 13.96 -6.48
C ALA A 83 -18.80 13.92 -5.55
N ASP A 84 -19.76 14.82 -5.76
CA ASP A 84 -21.04 14.81 -5.04
C ASP A 84 -21.96 13.75 -5.61
N GLU A 85 -22.80 13.16 -4.78
CA GLU A 85 -23.79 12.16 -5.17
C GLU A 85 -24.66 12.69 -6.34
N GLY A 86 -24.77 11.88 -7.40
CA GLY A 86 -25.53 12.25 -8.60
C GLY A 86 -24.84 13.15 -9.61
N THR A 87 -23.58 13.57 -9.38
CA THR A 87 -22.80 14.32 -10.37
C THR A 87 -22.17 13.43 -11.42
N LEU A 88 -21.93 12.16 -11.10
CA LEU A 88 -21.40 11.14 -12.00
C LEU A 88 -22.48 10.15 -12.40
N THR A 89 -22.37 9.61 -13.61
CA THR A 89 -23.20 8.48 -14.06
C THR A 89 -22.66 7.18 -13.47
N GLU A 90 -23.53 6.14 -13.34
CA GLU A 90 -23.12 4.81 -12.87
C GLU A 90 -21.94 4.25 -13.68
N GLU A 91 -21.95 4.43 -15.01
CA GLU A 91 -20.85 4.01 -15.91
C GLU A 91 -19.53 4.73 -15.62
N GLN A 92 -19.57 6.04 -15.30
CA GLN A 92 -18.38 6.80 -14.93
C GLN A 92 -17.78 6.36 -13.58
N ILE A 93 -18.63 5.96 -12.65
CA ILE A 93 -18.21 5.44 -11.34
C ILE A 93 -17.59 4.05 -11.51
N GLU A 94 -18.24 3.15 -12.27
CA GLU A 94 -17.75 1.78 -12.50
C GLU A 94 -16.41 1.74 -13.24
N ASP A 95 -16.21 2.61 -14.23
CA ASP A 95 -14.98 2.68 -15.02
C ASP A 95 -13.77 3.26 -14.23
N ASN A 96 -14.02 4.03 -13.15
CA ASN A 96 -12.97 4.77 -12.42
C ASN A 96 -13.16 4.69 -10.91
N VAL A 97 -13.54 3.53 -10.39
CA VAL A 97 -13.81 3.29 -8.95
C VAL A 97 -12.65 3.74 -8.06
N ASP A 98 -11.40 3.54 -8.52
CA ASP A 98 -10.20 3.86 -7.74
C ASP A 98 -9.83 5.36 -7.77
N GLU A 99 -10.44 6.15 -8.67
CA GLU A 99 -10.12 7.58 -8.84
C GLU A 99 -11.10 8.49 -8.12
N TYR A 100 -12.34 8.06 -7.94
CA TYR A 100 -13.41 8.87 -7.39
C TYR A 100 -13.78 8.46 -5.97
N VAL A 101 -14.05 9.47 -5.15
CA VAL A 101 -14.71 9.32 -3.86
C VAL A 101 -16.04 10.04 -3.92
N ILE A 102 -17.11 9.30 -3.68
CA ILE A 102 -18.47 9.84 -3.69
C ILE A 102 -18.78 10.39 -2.31
N VAL A 103 -19.19 11.64 -2.27
CA VAL A 103 -19.62 12.32 -1.05
C VAL A 103 -21.14 12.23 -0.93
N GLU A 104 -21.60 11.64 0.16
CA GLU A 104 -23.00 11.55 0.51
C GLU A 104 -23.36 12.59 1.57
N ASN A 105 -24.39 13.39 1.31
CA ASN A 105 -24.86 14.42 2.25
C ASN A 105 -23.76 15.41 2.69
N GLY A 106 -22.78 15.69 1.82
CA GLY A 106 -21.69 16.62 2.10
C GLY A 106 -20.66 16.12 3.12
N ARG A 107 -20.60 14.80 3.36
CA ARG A 107 -19.68 14.17 4.31
C ARG A 107 -18.72 13.23 3.61
N LEU A 108 -17.44 13.34 3.97
CA LEU A 108 -16.36 12.50 3.49
C LEU A 108 -15.66 11.83 4.67
N ASP A 109 -15.57 10.50 4.67
CA ASP A 109 -14.79 9.76 5.66
C ASP A 109 -13.35 9.57 5.19
N ILE A 110 -12.44 10.36 5.76
CA ILE A 110 -11.00 10.30 5.45
C ILE A 110 -10.36 9.01 5.96
N ASP A 111 -10.84 8.46 7.08
CA ASP A 111 -10.28 7.23 7.66
C ASP A 111 -10.55 6.03 6.76
N GLU A 112 -11.72 5.95 6.14
CA GLU A 112 -12.08 4.92 5.18
C GLU A 112 -11.18 5.00 3.94
N GLN A 113 -11.00 6.21 3.38
CA GLN A 113 -10.12 6.42 2.22
C GLN A 113 -8.66 6.06 2.51
N LEU A 114 -8.19 6.43 3.71
CA LEU A 114 -6.84 6.06 4.16
C LEU A 114 -6.69 4.54 4.32
N ALA A 115 -7.69 3.88 4.89
CA ALA A 115 -7.68 2.43 5.10
C ALA A 115 -7.61 1.68 3.76
N GLU A 116 -8.40 2.09 2.77
CA GLU A 116 -8.37 1.52 1.42
C GLU A 116 -7.02 1.73 0.74
N ALA A 117 -6.51 2.96 0.74
CA ALA A 117 -5.21 3.28 0.16
C ALA A 117 -4.07 2.52 0.84
N LEU A 118 -4.10 2.36 2.17
CA LEU A 118 -3.10 1.60 2.91
C LEU A 118 -3.10 0.11 2.51
N LEU A 119 -4.27 -0.49 2.31
CA LEU A 119 -4.38 -1.90 1.87
C LEU A 119 -3.84 -2.12 0.46
N LEU A 120 -3.98 -1.13 -0.42
CA LEU A 120 -3.54 -1.22 -1.81
C LEU A 120 -2.04 -0.96 -1.97
N ASP A 121 -1.53 0.06 -1.30
CA ASP A 121 -0.19 0.62 -1.56
C ASP A 121 0.88 0.10 -0.58
N PHE A 122 0.48 -0.49 0.56
CA PHE A 122 1.47 -1.03 1.49
C PHE A 122 2.27 -2.16 0.84
N PRO A 123 3.61 -2.15 0.96
CA PRO A 123 4.46 -3.11 0.26
C PRO A 123 4.15 -4.55 0.68
N ARG A 124 3.82 -5.39 -0.31
CA ARG A 124 3.51 -6.83 -0.12
C ARG A 124 4.73 -7.66 0.23
N LYS A 125 5.93 -7.15 -0.01
CA LYS A 125 7.20 -7.82 0.25
C LYS A 125 8.15 -6.89 0.95
N ILE A 126 8.51 -7.24 2.18
CA ILE A 126 9.43 -6.46 3.00
C ILE A 126 10.66 -7.31 3.29
N LEU A 127 11.82 -6.76 2.99
CA LEU A 127 13.11 -7.43 3.18
C LEU A 127 13.98 -6.64 4.15
N CYS A 128 14.79 -7.33 4.93
CA CYS A 128 15.78 -6.70 5.81
C CYS A 128 16.97 -6.08 5.03
N SER A 129 17.20 -6.54 3.79
CA SER A 129 18.12 -5.98 2.79
C SER A 129 17.72 -6.53 1.41
N ASP A 130 18.02 -5.79 0.34
CA ASP A 130 17.69 -6.18 -1.03
C ASP A 130 18.30 -7.54 -1.40
N ASP A 131 19.54 -7.78 -0.94
CA ASP A 131 20.30 -9.01 -1.16
C ASP A 131 20.11 -10.06 -0.05
N CYS A 132 19.02 -9.98 0.73
CA CYS A 132 18.80 -10.95 1.80
C CYS A 132 18.82 -12.39 1.25
N PRO A 133 19.76 -13.25 1.69
CA PRO A 133 19.88 -14.61 1.18
C PRO A 133 18.77 -15.54 1.65
N GLY A 134 18.02 -15.13 2.69
CA GLY A 134 16.89 -15.89 3.23
C GLY A 134 17.29 -17.09 4.09
N LEU A 135 16.36 -18.03 4.19
CA LEU A 135 16.55 -19.32 4.89
C LEU A 135 16.84 -20.43 3.90
N CYS A 136 17.58 -21.43 4.35
CA CYS A 136 17.78 -22.64 3.58
C CYS A 136 16.44 -23.41 3.42
N PRO A 137 15.98 -23.73 2.20
CA PRO A 137 14.71 -24.41 1.98
C PRO A 137 14.67 -25.85 2.51
N LYS A 138 15.84 -26.46 2.82
CA LYS A 138 15.93 -27.83 3.34
C LYS A 138 15.99 -27.87 4.85
N CYS A 139 16.76 -27.03 5.51
CA CYS A 139 16.99 -27.11 6.96
C CYS A 139 16.53 -25.87 7.75
N GLY A 140 16.03 -24.80 7.08
CA GLY A 140 15.55 -23.59 7.74
C GLY A 140 16.65 -22.70 8.33
N ARG A 141 17.94 -23.07 8.22
CA ARG A 141 19.04 -22.24 8.75
C ARG A 141 19.14 -20.93 7.96
N SER A 142 19.37 -19.83 8.67
CA SER A 142 19.65 -18.54 8.02
C SER A 142 20.93 -18.59 7.21
N LEU A 143 20.81 -18.28 5.91
CA LEU A 143 21.95 -18.21 4.99
C LEU A 143 22.82 -16.96 5.18
N LYS A 144 22.38 -16.00 6.00
CA LYS A 144 23.21 -14.89 6.47
C LYS A 144 24.41 -15.37 7.31
N LEU A 145 24.28 -16.50 7.99
CA LEU A 145 25.30 -17.11 8.83
C LEU A 145 26.30 -17.96 8.00
N GLY A 146 26.16 -17.96 6.69
CA GLY A 146 26.97 -18.76 5.77
C GLY A 146 26.25 -20.00 5.25
N ASP A 147 26.97 -20.77 4.43
CA ASP A 147 26.43 -21.97 3.80
C ASP A 147 26.14 -23.04 4.87
N CYS A 148 24.97 -23.68 4.77
CA CYS A 148 24.54 -24.73 5.68
C CYS A 148 25.04 -26.13 5.28
N GLY A 149 25.70 -26.28 4.11
CA GLY A 149 26.16 -27.56 3.57
C GLY A 149 25.06 -28.43 2.96
N CYS A 150 23.81 -27.98 2.92
CA CYS A 150 22.75 -28.71 2.25
C CYS A 150 22.92 -28.65 0.73
N PRO A 151 22.60 -29.73 -0.04
CA PRO A 151 22.67 -29.70 -1.49
C PRO A 151 21.70 -28.67 -2.06
N LYS A 152 22.22 -27.75 -2.86
CA LYS A 152 21.54 -26.50 -3.27
C LYS A 152 20.45 -26.66 -4.32
N LYS A 153 20.46 -27.72 -5.14
CA LYS A 153 19.42 -27.95 -6.16
C LYS A 153 19.24 -29.45 -6.45
N GLU A 154 18.07 -29.96 -6.15
CA GLU A 154 17.51 -31.06 -6.89
C GLU A 154 16.51 -30.46 -7.89
N ILE A 155 16.79 -30.60 -9.19
CA ILE A 155 15.83 -30.18 -10.22
C ILE A 155 14.66 -31.18 -10.14
N ASP A 156 13.44 -30.68 -9.98
CA ASP A 156 12.23 -31.52 -10.03
C ASP A 156 12.25 -32.27 -11.39
N PRO A 157 12.21 -33.61 -11.41
CA PRO A 157 12.24 -34.39 -12.64
C PRO A 157 11.19 -33.95 -13.68
N ARG A 158 10.05 -33.43 -13.22
CA ARG A 158 8.99 -32.91 -14.10
C ARG A 158 9.39 -31.62 -14.82
N LEU A 159 10.32 -30.85 -14.25
CA LEU A 159 10.82 -29.59 -14.81
C LEU A 159 12.18 -29.76 -15.50
N ALA A 160 12.75 -30.98 -15.53
CA ALA A 160 14.06 -31.25 -16.13
C ALA A 160 14.12 -30.88 -17.63
N VAL A 161 12.97 -30.95 -18.33
CA VAL A 161 12.86 -30.56 -19.75
C VAL A 161 13.09 -29.05 -19.92
N LEU A 162 12.71 -28.23 -18.95
CA LEU A 162 12.92 -26.77 -19.00
C LEU A 162 14.40 -26.38 -18.84
N ALA A 163 15.19 -27.18 -18.14
CA ALA A 163 16.64 -26.97 -18.02
C ALA A 163 17.35 -27.00 -19.39
N GLN A 164 16.87 -27.85 -20.30
CA GLN A 164 17.41 -27.94 -21.67
C GLN A 164 17.15 -26.70 -22.54
N LEU A 165 16.18 -25.87 -22.16
CA LEU A 165 15.89 -24.61 -22.86
C LEU A 165 16.85 -23.50 -22.41
N LEU A 166 17.28 -23.53 -21.16
CA LEU A 166 18.24 -22.54 -20.61
C LEU A 166 19.66 -22.74 -21.17
N ASP A 167 20.05 -24.03 -21.42
CA ASP A 167 21.37 -24.35 -21.98
C ASP A 167 21.53 -23.93 -23.46
N LYS A 168 20.42 -23.60 -24.15
CA LYS A 168 20.44 -23.17 -25.55
C LYS A 168 20.65 -21.68 -25.76
N ASP A 169 20.37 -20.87 -24.77
CA ASP A 169 20.49 -19.40 -24.84
C ASP A 169 21.93 -18.91 -24.56
N ASP A 170 22.82 -19.79 -24.01
CA ASP A 170 24.22 -19.46 -23.72
C ASP A 170 25.16 -19.75 -24.94
N GLU A 171 24.67 -20.24 -26.05
CA GLU A 171 25.47 -20.56 -27.26
C GLU A 171 25.27 -19.56 -28.46
N THR A 172 24.72 -18.35 -28.23
CA THR A 172 24.51 -17.38 -29.32
C THR A 172 25.27 -16.09 -29.11
#